data_34f2258fd2e26bf3c92f89c74bef841b
#
_entry.id   34f2258fd2e26bf3c92f89c74bef841b
#
_cell.length_a   1.000
_cell.length_b   1.000
_cell.length_c   1.000
_cell.angle_alpha   90.00
_cell.angle_beta   90.00
_cell.angle_gamma   90.00
#
_symmetry.space_group_name_H-M   'P 1'
#
loop_
_entity.id
_entity.type
_entity.pdbx_description
1 polymer ?
#
loop_
_entity_poly.entity_id
_entity_poly.type
_entity_poly.pdbx_seq_one_letter_code
_entity_poly.pdbx_strand_id
1 'polypeptide(L)'
;MHILSQGQHTEEEINCSVSDFISTFKVGNLLRKCNAEKQKGIPVINIFRYKLVNVFSRSSMYMQMKTNHFSESFSKNTFYRFLNDPRFNWLRFTTLLALAVIKNFFDPLTSDDRADVFIIDDSLYERAGYKCTQMASKVFDHVSMKYKKGFRLLTLSWSDGNSFVPINFSLLASSNETNQLGDFTKVDNRSLAGRRRKMAVTKAPDVLLELLNYAVNAGHSAKYVLFDSWFSNPNTILKIKEMNLNTIAMVKISSKITYEYEGSRLNIKQIYSRNRKRRGRSRYLLSVDVKVGKGTKDEPSIPAKIVCVRNRSNKKDWLAIICTDMSLSEDEIIRIYGKRWNIEVFFKTCKSLLQLRTECHSLSYDALTAHVAIVFARYMYLSVYQRKDQDERTIGEIFYVLLQEMEDITFQHSLFILVEAMTASIKNILHITDEQVEEIYKDFFFRLPEYMQDALTSDYKVA
;
A
#
# COMPACT_ATOMS: atom_id res chain seq x y z
N MET A 1 -25.58 -19.52 -13.19
CA MET A 1 -25.68 -19.95 -11.78
C MET A 1 -24.69 -21.10 -11.59
N HIS A 2 -23.40 -20.75 -11.46
CA HIS A 2 -22.34 -21.65 -11.01
C HIS A 2 -21.54 -20.89 -9.95
N ILE A 3 -22.22 -20.64 -8.84
CA ILE A 3 -21.57 -20.29 -7.58
C ILE A 3 -21.44 -21.63 -6.89
N LEU A 4 -20.28 -22.24 -6.89
CA LEU A 4 -19.86 -23.23 -5.90
C LEU A 4 -18.66 -24.03 -6.43
N SER A 5 -17.66 -24.08 -5.63
CA SER A 5 -16.37 -24.81 -5.64
C SER A 5 -15.16 -23.96 -6.02
N GLN A 6 -15.00 -22.82 -5.41
CA GLN A 6 -13.64 -22.39 -5.08
C GLN A 6 -13.34 -23.03 -3.73
N GLY A 7 -12.46 -24.01 -3.73
CA GLY A 7 -12.11 -24.80 -2.57
C GLY A 7 -11.66 -23.91 -1.40
N GLN A 8 -11.99 -24.31 -0.21
CA GLN A 8 -11.43 -23.75 1.02
C GLN A 8 -9.91 -23.91 0.94
N HIS A 9 -9.17 -22.79 0.92
CA HIS A 9 -7.72 -22.84 1.00
C HIS A 9 -7.31 -23.13 2.44
N THR A 10 -6.55 -24.18 2.66
CA THR A 10 -6.01 -24.53 3.97
C THR A 10 -4.90 -23.55 4.37
N GLU A 11 -4.52 -23.50 5.66
CA GLU A 11 -3.37 -22.70 6.12
C GLU A 11 -2.09 -23.07 5.35
N GLU A 12 -1.96 -24.34 4.95
CA GLU A 12 -0.88 -24.81 4.08
C GLU A 12 -0.96 -24.18 2.70
N GLU A 13 -2.13 -24.01 2.11
CA GLU A 13 -2.32 -23.38 0.81
C GLU A 13 -2.02 -21.88 0.87
N ILE A 14 -2.43 -21.17 1.93
CA ILE A 14 -2.06 -19.77 2.15
C ILE A 14 -0.54 -19.65 2.32
N ASN A 15 0.07 -20.50 3.13
CA ASN A 15 1.51 -20.55 3.31
C ASN A 15 2.23 -20.95 2.01
N CYS A 16 1.65 -21.84 1.21
CA CYS A 16 2.14 -22.23 -0.10
C CYS A 16 2.05 -21.05 -1.07
N SER A 17 0.92 -20.40 -1.17
CA SER A 17 0.70 -19.22 -2.01
C SER A 17 1.64 -18.04 -1.67
N VAL A 18 1.87 -17.78 -0.38
CA VAL A 18 2.85 -16.77 0.06
C VAL A 18 4.27 -17.24 -0.26
N SER A 19 4.58 -18.53 -0.11
CA SER A 19 5.88 -19.09 -0.46
C SER A 19 6.14 -19.01 -1.96
N ASP A 20 5.11 -19.24 -2.78
CA ASP A 20 5.16 -19.06 -4.23
C ASP A 20 5.42 -17.59 -4.62
N PHE A 21 4.74 -16.65 -3.98
CA PHE A 21 5.01 -15.23 -4.18
C PHE A 21 6.47 -14.88 -3.83
N ILE A 22 6.96 -15.35 -2.69
CA ILE A 22 8.32 -15.13 -2.22
C ILE A 22 9.34 -15.73 -3.20
N SER A 23 9.10 -16.94 -3.73
CA SER A 23 10.00 -17.63 -4.66
C SER A 23 9.95 -17.02 -6.06
N THR A 24 8.75 -16.78 -6.60
CA THR A 24 8.53 -16.21 -7.94
C THR A 24 9.22 -14.86 -8.09
N PHE A 25 9.04 -13.97 -7.13
CA PHE A 25 9.65 -12.64 -7.16
C PHE A 25 11.02 -12.57 -6.46
N LYS A 26 11.58 -13.72 -6.06
CA LYS A 26 12.92 -13.83 -5.46
C LYS A 26 13.11 -12.87 -4.27
N VAL A 27 12.08 -12.74 -3.42
CA VAL A 27 12.02 -11.75 -2.34
C VAL A 27 13.22 -11.84 -1.41
N GLY A 28 13.71 -13.04 -1.09
CA GLY A 28 14.93 -13.23 -0.29
C GLY A 28 16.18 -12.61 -0.92
N ASN A 29 16.31 -12.66 -2.26
CA ASN A 29 17.42 -12.02 -2.98
C ASN A 29 17.27 -10.48 -2.97
N LEU A 30 16.03 -9.98 -3.08
CA LEU A 30 15.77 -8.54 -3.00
C LEU A 30 16.09 -7.99 -1.61
N LEU A 31 15.72 -8.71 -0.54
CA LEU A 31 16.08 -8.34 0.83
C LEU A 31 17.61 -8.23 0.99
N ARG A 32 18.37 -9.23 0.52
CA ARG A 32 19.84 -9.20 0.55
C ARG A 32 20.41 -7.98 -0.19
N LYS A 33 19.93 -7.70 -1.40
CA LYS A 33 20.32 -6.51 -2.18
C LYS A 33 20.02 -5.18 -1.46
N CYS A 34 19.17 -5.22 -0.43
CA CYS A 34 18.75 -4.07 0.36
C CYS A 34 19.34 -4.06 1.77
N ASN A 35 20.45 -4.77 1.98
CA ASN A 35 21.17 -4.93 3.25
C ASN A 35 20.35 -5.66 4.33
N ALA A 36 19.22 -6.27 3.99
CA ALA A 36 18.40 -7.05 4.90
C ALA A 36 18.95 -8.48 4.97
N GLU A 37 20.12 -8.64 5.54
CA GLU A 37 20.83 -9.92 5.67
C GLU A 37 21.42 -10.08 7.07
N LYS A 38 21.48 -11.32 7.53
CA LYS A 38 22.17 -11.72 8.75
C LYS A 38 23.24 -12.76 8.40
N GLN A 39 24.42 -12.58 8.95
CA GLN A 39 25.52 -13.55 8.76
C GLN A 39 25.33 -14.84 9.56
N LYS A 40 24.66 -14.77 10.72
CA LYS A 40 24.39 -15.90 11.59
C LYS A 40 22.98 -15.83 12.19
N GLY A 41 22.42 -17.00 12.50
CA GLY A 41 21.11 -17.16 13.13
C GLY A 41 19.97 -17.26 12.11
N ILE A 42 18.76 -16.88 12.52
CA ILE A 42 17.54 -17.03 11.71
C ILE A 42 17.61 -16.20 10.44
N PRO A 43 17.39 -16.80 9.25
CA PRO A 43 17.33 -16.06 8.00
C PRO A 43 16.29 -14.96 8.02
N VAL A 44 16.63 -13.77 7.48
CA VAL A 44 15.74 -12.62 7.44
C VAL A 44 14.43 -12.93 6.72
N ILE A 45 14.48 -13.77 5.68
CA ILE A 45 13.29 -14.14 4.92
C ILE A 45 12.23 -14.86 5.76
N ASN A 46 12.61 -15.64 6.77
CA ASN A 46 11.66 -16.32 7.65
C ASN A 46 10.91 -15.31 8.51
N ILE A 47 11.62 -14.31 9.06
CA ILE A 47 11.02 -13.23 9.87
C ILE A 47 10.11 -12.37 8.97
N PHE A 48 10.54 -12.09 7.74
CA PHE A 48 9.75 -11.34 6.77
C PHE A 48 8.48 -12.11 6.40
N ARG A 49 8.57 -13.42 6.09
CA ARG A 49 7.43 -14.28 5.78
C ARG A 49 6.41 -14.29 6.91
N TYR A 50 6.87 -14.56 8.14
CA TYR A 50 6.01 -14.50 9.33
C TYR A 50 5.26 -13.16 9.40
N LYS A 51 5.99 -12.03 9.29
CA LYS A 51 5.36 -10.71 9.35
C LYS A 51 4.38 -10.46 8.20
N LEU A 52 4.66 -10.97 7.01
CA LEU A 52 3.79 -10.86 5.84
C LEU A 52 2.44 -11.55 6.09
N VAL A 53 2.47 -12.77 6.63
CA VAL A 53 1.29 -13.63 6.87
C VAL A 53 0.52 -13.20 8.13
N ASN A 54 1.19 -12.67 9.13
CA ASN A 54 0.60 -12.40 10.45
C ASN A 54 -0.65 -11.53 10.42
N VAL A 55 -0.88 -10.74 9.37
CA VAL A 55 -2.10 -9.92 9.21
C VAL A 55 -3.36 -10.77 9.11
N PHE A 56 -3.26 -11.99 8.59
CA PHE A 56 -4.39 -12.92 8.43
C PHE A 56 -4.76 -13.65 9.72
N SER A 57 -3.83 -13.76 10.69
CA SER A 57 -4.08 -14.46 11.96
C SER A 57 -4.92 -13.67 12.98
N ARG A 58 -5.23 -12.40 12.73
CA ARG A 58 -5.87 -11.45 13.68
C ARG A 58 -5.24 -11.41 15.08
N SER A 59 -4.12 -12.10 15.28
CA SER A 59 -3.44 -12.23 16.55
C SER A 59 -2.08 -11.54 16.51
N SER A 60 -1.76 -10.76 17.52
CA SER A 60 -0.41 -10.19 17.64
C SER A 60 0.59 -11.28 18.03
N MET A 61 1.86 -11.11 17.65
CA MET A 61 2.94 -12.00 18.08
C MET A 61 2.95 -12.22 19.61
N TYR A 62 2.63 -11.17 20.38
CA TYR A 62 2.52 -11.27 21.84
C TYR A 62 1.42 -12.25 22.26
N MET A 63 0.24 -12.16 21.65
CA MET A 63 -0.86 -13.06 21.96
C MET A 63 -0.56 -14.49 21.51
N GLN A 64 0.02 -14.68 20.34
CA GLN A 64 0.45 -16.00 19.86
C GLN A 64 1.44 -16.66 20.84
N MET A 65 2.40 -15.89 21.38
CA MET A 65 3.33 -16.39 22.40
C MET A 65 2.63 -16.73 23.71
N LYS A 66 1.64 -15.94 24.14
CA LYS A 66 0.90 -16.17 25.39
C LYS A 66 -0.05 -17.36 25.31
N THR A 67 -0.58 -17.64 24.12
CA THR A 67 -1.52 -18.74 23.88
C THR A 67 -0.84 -20.00 23.33
N ASN A 68 0.51 -20.04 23.30
CA ASN A 68 1.33 -21.12 22.76
C ASN A 68 1.08 -21.45 21.26
N HIS A 69 0.50 -20.50 20.50
CA HIS A 69 0.31 -20.63 19.06
C HIS A 69 1.49 -20.07 18.22
N PHE A 70 2.56 -19.63 18.89
CA PHE A 70 3.75 -19.14 18.20
C PHE A 70 4.69 -20.31 17.88
N SER A 71 4.65 -20.76 16.64
CA SER A 71 5.41 -21.92 16.14
C SER A 71 6.76 -21.57 15.51
N GLU A 72 7.12 -20.28 15.44
CA GLU A 72 8.33 -19.84 14.75
C GLU A 72 9.61 -20.11 15.56
N SER A 73 10.69 -20.38 14.86
CA SER A 73 12.01 -20.70 15.44
C SER A 73 12.79 -19.50 15.98
N PHE A 74 12.18 -18.29 16.02
CA PHE A 74 12.85 -17.06 16.48
C PHE A 74 12.15 -16.41 17.66
N SER A 75 12.92 -15.67 18.45
CA SER A 75 12.40 -14.96 19.61
C SER A 75 11.81 -13.59 19.26
N LYS A 76 10.99 -13.06 20.17
CA LYS A 76 10.48 -11.68 20.15
C LYS A 76 11.59 -10.64 19.91
N ASN A 77 12.74 -10.81 20.57
CA ASN A 77 13.87 -9.89 20.41
C ASN A 77 14.46 -9.94 19.00
N THR A 78 14.51 -11.10 18.37
CA THR A 78 14.97 -11.27 16.99
C THR A 78 14.05 -10.54 16.02
N PHE A 79 12.74 -10.65 16.23
CA PHE A 79 11.73 -9.94 15.44
C PHE A 79 11.85 -8.41 15.57
N TYR A 80 11.93 -7.88 16.78
CA TYR A 80 12.07 -6.43 16.94
C TYR A 80 13.41 -5.88 16.45
N ARG A 81 14.51 -6.64 16.56
CA ARG A 81 15.80 -6.24 15.94
C ARG A 81 15.70 -6.16 14.43
N PHE A 82 14.98 -7.08 13.78
CA PHE A 82 14.73 -7.02 12.34
C PHE A 82 13.99 -5.74 11.94
N LEU A 83 12.90 -5.39 12.62
CA LEU A 83 12.14 -4.18 12.32
C LEU A 83 12.93 -2.90 12.59
N ASN A 84 13.74 -2.87 13.64
CA ASN A 84 14.48 -1.69 14.06
C ASN A 84 15.85 -1.53 13.39
N ASP A 85 16.25 -2.41 12.49
CA ASP A 85 17.57 -2.34 11.88
C ASP A 85 17.71 -1.13 10.95
N PRO A 86 18.54 -0.13 11.31
CA PRO A 86 18.65 1.12 10.54
C PRO A 86 19.37 0.94 9.20
N ARG A 87 20.05 -0.20 8.98
CA ARG A 87 20.84 -0.52 7.78
C ARG A 87 19.98 -1.03 6.63
N PHE A 88 18.74 -1.47 6.89
CA PHE A 88 17.87 -1.99 5.84
C PHE A 88 17.34 -0.87 4.95
N ASN A 89 17.52 -1.02 3.63
CA ASN A 89 17.04 -0.07 2.65
C ASN A 89 15.63 -0.42 2.18
N TRP A 90 14.63 -0.08 2.99
CA TRP A 90 13.23 -0.38 2.72
C TRP A 90 12.71 0.34 1.46
N LEU A 91 13.19 1.56 1.18
CA LEU A 91 12.86 2.27 -0.06
C LEU A 91 13.29 1.47 -1.29
N ARG A 92 14.54 0.99 -1.29
CA ARG A 92 15.06 0.16 -2.38
C ARG A 92 14.31 -1.17 -2.47
N PHE A 93 14.00 -1.78 -1.33
CA PHE A 93 13.30 -3.05 -1.30
C PHE A 93 11.92 -2.95 -1.96
N THR A 94 11.08 -2.00 -1.56
CA THR A 94 9.74 -1.83 -2.15
C THR A 94 9.83 -1.48 -3.63
N THR A 95 10.76 -0.62 -4.02
CA THR A 95 10.98 -0.27 -5.44
C THR A 95 11.36 -1.50 -6.27
N LEU A 96 12.30 -2.33 -5.81
CA LEU A 96 12.73 -3.52 -6.56
C LEU A 96 11.67 -4.62 -6.56
N LEU A 97 10.93 -4.79 -5.47
CA LEU A 97 9.83 -5.75 -5.42
C LEU A 97 8.70 -5.34 -6.37
N ALA A 98 8.30 -4.08 -6.35
CA ALA A 98 7.31 -3.54 -7.29
C ALA A 98 7.75 -3.73 -8.75
N LEU A 99 9.03 -3.45 -9.05
CA LEU A 99 9.57 -3.66 -10.40
C LEU A 99 9.49 -5.12 -10.83
N ALA A 100 9.83 -6.06 -9.94
CA ALA A 100 9.75 -7.48 -10.23
C ALA A 100 8.29 -7.94 -10.46
N VAL A 101 7.35 -7.44 -9.64
CA VAL A 101 5.93 -7.73 -9.76
C VAL A 101 5.35 -7.15 -11.05
N ILE A 102 5.65 -5.89 -11.37
CA ILE A 102 5.14 -5.25 -12.60
C ILE A 102 5.71 -5.98 -13.82
N LYS A 103 7.04 -6.06 -13.96
CA LYS A 103 7.67 -6.61 -15.18
C LYS A 103 7.39 -8.10 -15.42
N ASN A 104 7.37 -8.90 -14.37
CA ASN A 104 7.26 -10.36 -14.54
C ASN A 104 5.81 -10.84 -14.51
N PHE A 105 4.88 -10.04 -14.01
CA PHE A 105 3.50 -10.47 -13.85
C PHE A 105 2.47 -9.56 -14.50
N PHE A 106 2.51 -8.22 -14.26
CA PHE A 106 1.47 -7.33 -14.77
C PHE A 106 1.72 -6.87 -16.22
N ASP A 107 2.96 -6.56 -16.60
CA ASP A 107 3.27 -6.12 -17.97
C ASP A 107 2.79 -7.13 -19.03
N PRO A 108 3.00 -8.47 -18.86
CA PRO A 108 2.49 -9.45 -19.80
C PRO A 108 0.95 -9.51 -19.92
N LEU A 109 0.22 -9.00 -18.91
CA LEU A 109 -1.24 -8.95 -18.87
C LEU A 109 -1.81 -7.60 -19.34
N THR A 110 -0.93 -6.63 -19.63
CA THR A 110 -1.29 -5.27 -20.02
C THR A 110 -1.15 -5.14 -21.51
N SER A 111 -2.16 -4.53 -22.19
CA SER A 111 -2.09 -4.21 -23.62
C SER A 111 -1.46 -2.84 -23.85
N ASP A 112 -0.82 -2.63 -25.01
CA ASP A 112 -0.21 -1.35 -25.40
C ASP A 112 -1.20 -0.19 -25.47
N ASP A 113 -2.49 -0.48 -25.68
CA ASP A 113 -3.57 0.52 -25.70
C ASP A 113 -3.87 1.09 -24.30
N ARG A 114 -3.36 0.48 -23.23
CA ARG A 114 -3.52 0.97 -21.86
C ARG A 114 -2.44 1.99 -21.55
N ALA A 115 -2.85 3.16 -21.11
CA ALA A 115 -1.93 4.15 -20.59
C ALA A 115 -1.51 3.80 -19.18
N ASP A 116 -0.26 3.37 -19.00
CA ASP A 116 0.34 3.18 -17.67
C ASP A 116 0.59 4.51 -17.01
N VAL A 117 0.34 4.57 -15.73
CA VAL A 117 0.45 5.81 -14.97
C VAL A 117 1.24 5.60 -13.68
N PHE A 118 2.07 6.58 -13.33
CA PHE A 118 2.51 6.79 -11.97
C PHE A 118 1.45 7.61 -11.25
N ILE A 119 1.12 7.22 -10.02
CA ILE A 119 0.16 7.92 -9.18
C ILE A 119 0.85 8.30 -7.88
N ILE A 120 0.76 9.58 -7.51
CA ILE A 120 1.36 10.11 -6.30
C ILE A 120 0.29 10.77 -5.46
N ASP A 121 0.23 10.37 -4.20
CA ASP A 121 -0.64 10.98 -3.21
C ASP A 121 -0.08 10.75 -1.80
N ASP A 122 -0.61 11.47 -0.82
CA ASP A 122 -0.25 11.25 0.56
C ASP A 122 -1.45 10.90 1.44
N SER A 123 -1.18 10.20 2.52
CA SER A 123 -2.21 9.81 3.47
C SER A 123 -1.72 9.99 4.89
N LEU A 124 -2.64 10.36 5.78
CA LEU A 124 -2.33 10.53 7.20
C LEU A 124 -2.02 9.18 7.85
N TYR A 125 -0.89 9.12 8.55
CA TYR A 125 -0.45 7.99 9.37
C TYR A 125 -0.37 8.44 10.84
N GLU A 126 -1.50 8.33 11.55
CA GLU A 126 -1.64 8.77 12.95
C GLU A 126 -0.88 7.85 13.92
N ARG A 127 -0.39 8.43 15.03
CA ARG A 127 0.29 7.73 16.11
C ARG A 127 -0.26 8.14 17.48
N ALA A 128 -0.79 7.19 18.23
CA ALA A 128 -1.27 7.43 19.59
C ALA A 128 -0.13 7.82 20.54
N GLY A 129 1.01 7.10 20.48
CA GLY A 129 2.20 7.35 21.29
C GLY A 129 3.15 8.43 20.75
N TYR A 130 2.63 9.47 20.11
CA TYR A 130 3.38 10.46 19.35
C TYR A 130 4.50 11.16 20.13
N LYS A 131 4.37 11.38 21.44
CA LYS A 131 5.38 12.05 22.27
C LYS A 131 6.69 11.28 22.35
N CYS A 132 6.62 9.96 22.32
CA CYS A 132 7.78 9.05 22.39
C CYS A 132 8.15 8.50 21.00
N THR A 133 7.32 8.71 19.97
CA THR A 133 7.59 8.20 18.61
C THR A 133 8.60 9.09 17.92
N GLN A 134 9.72 8.54 17.49
CA GLN A 134 10.75 9.27 16.75
C GLN A 134 10.15 9.97 15.53
N MET A 135 10.50 11.23 15.35
CA MET A 135 10.09 12.10 14.24
C MET A 135 8.57 12.36 14.11
N ALA A 136 7.75 11.94 15.07
CA ALA A 136 6.34 12.28 15.04
C ALA A 136 6.11 13.81 15.09
N SER A 137 5.17 14.29 14.31
CA SER A 137 4.89 15.73 14.21
C SER A 137 3.39 16.02 14.11
N LYS A 138 3.03 17.30 14.28
CA LYS A 138 1.69 17.80 13.95
C LYS A 138 1.57 17.83 12.42
N VAL A 139 0.55 17.18 11.89
CA VAL A 139 0.26 17.07 10.47
C VAL A 139 -1.14 17.60 10.22
N PHE A 140 -1.30 18.50 9.27
CA PHE A 140 -2.62 19.02 8.94
C PHE A 140 -3.42 17.99 8.14
N ASP A 141 -4.62 17.68 8.64
CA ASP A 141 -5.57 16.80 7.95
C ASP A 141 -6.61 17.64 7.22
N HIS A 142 -6.56 17.63 5.90
CA HIS A 142 -7.46 18.40 5.03
C HIS A 142 -8.91 17.91 5.06
N VAL A 143 -9.15 16.66 5.50
CA VAL A 143 -10.51 16.10 5.59
C VAL A 143 -11.21 16.62 6.83
N SER A 144 -10.56 16.51 7.99
CA SER A 144 -11.13 17.01 9.26
C SER A 144 -10.83 18.49 9.55
N MET A 145 -10.04 19.15 8.70
CA MET A 145 -9.56 20.53 8.87
C MET A 145 -8.89 20.78 10.24
N LYS A 146 -8.19 19.75 10.76
CA LYS A 146 -7.56 19.78 12.09
C LYS A 146 -6.12 19.24 12.01
N TYR A 147 -5.29 19.67 12.97
CA TYR A 147 -3.99 19.05 13.15
C TYR A 147 -4.13 17.69 13.81
N LYS A 148 -3.54 16.68 13.21
CA LYS A 148 -3.37 15.31 13.71
C LYS A 148 -1.92 15.07 14.10
N LYS A 149 -1.63 13.97 14.79
CA LYS A 149 -0.32 13.65 15.35
C LYS A 149 0.21 12.38 14.69
N GLY A 150 1.39 12.46 14.09
CA GLY A 150 1.99 11.34 13.35
C GLY A 150 2.79 11.80 12.14
N PHE A 151 2.50 11.23 10.98
CA PHE A 151 3.24 11.43 9.72
C PHE A 151 2.27 11.59 8.54
N ARG A 152 2.78 12.13 7.43
CA ARG A 152 2.16 11.98 6.11
C ARG A 152 2.89 10.89 5.35
N LEU A 153 2.20 9.84 4.99
CA LEU A 153 2.73 8.76 4.16
C LEU A 153 2.60 9.18 2.69
N LEU A 154 3.66 9.79 2.15
CA LEU A 154 3.75 10.09 0.72
C LEU A 154 4.09 8.80 -0.02
N THR A 155 3.31 8.46 -1.03
CA THR A 155 3.42 7.21 -1.78
C THR A 155 3.48 7.47 -3.27
N LEU A 156 4.43 6.82 -3.95
CA LEU A 156 4.46 6.64 -5.39
C LEU A 156 3.99 5.24 -5.74
N SER A 157 3.11 5.12 -6.71
CA SER A 157 2.56 3.85 -7.19
C SER A 157 2.48 3.81 -8.72
N TRP A 158 2.24 2.63 -9.26
CA TRP A 158 1.98 2.36 -10.66
C TRP A 158 0.59 1.75 -10.86
N SER A 159 -0.04 2.06 -12.00
CA SER A 159 -1.29 1.42 -12.41
C SER A 159 -1.44 1.41 -13.93
N ASP A 160 -1.93 0.29 -14.46
CA ASP A 160 -2.41 0.15 -15.84
C ASP A 160 -3.90 0.50 -15.99
N GLY A 161 -4.57 0.78 -14.87
CA GLY A 161 -6.02 1.03 -14.78
C GLY A 161 -6.80 -0.14 -14.20
N ASN A 162 -6.31 -1.37 -14.30
CA ASN A 162 -6.91 -2.58 -13.72
C ASN A 162 -6.14 -3.07 -12.48
N SER A 163 -4.83 -2.91 -12.51
CA SER A 163 -3.94 -3.29 -11.40
C SER A 163 -3.35 -2.04 -10.77
N PHE A 164 -3.01 -2.15 -9.49
CA PHE A 164 -2.35 -1.08 -8.74
C PHE A 164 -1.20 -1.67 -7.93
N VAL A 165 -0.02 -1.07 -8.03
CA VAL A 165 1.19 -1.53 -7.34
C VAL A 165 1.86 -0.35 -6.65
N PRO A 166 1.96 -0.33 -5.30
CA PRO A 166 2.74 0.69 -4.59
C PRO A 166 4.23 0.46 -4.85
N ILE A 167 4.95 1.49 -5.32
CA ILE A 167 6.38 1.38 -5.68
C ILE A 167 7.25 1.72 -4.48
N ASN A 168 7.11 2.95 -3.97
CA ASN A 168 7.93 3.43 -2.87
C ASN A 168 7.21 4.54 -2.08
N PHE A 169 7.83 4.95 -0.97
CA PHE A 169 7.19 5.90 -0.05
C PHE A 169 8.20 6.64 0.82
N SER A 170 7.71 7.71 1.45
CA SER A 170 8.38 8.38 2.58
C SER A 170 7.36 8.73 3.67
N LEU A 171 7.74 8.51 4.93
CA LEU A 171 7.00 9.00 6.09
C LEU A 171 7.46 10.44 6.38
N LEU A 172 6.67 11.42 5.93
CA LEU A 172 7.00 12.83 6.07
C LEU A 172 6.66 13.34 7.47
N ALA A 173 7.58 14.13 8.01
CA ALA A 173 7.49 14.83 9.27
C ALA A 173 7.65 16.35 9.06
N SER A 174 7.32 17.15 10.05
CA SER A 174 7.49 18.60 9.92
C SER A 174 8.95 19.02 10.10
N SER A 175 9.42 19.87 9.19
CA SER A 175 10.70 20.59 9.36
C SER A 175 10.58 21.74 10.37
N ASN A 176 9.37 22.23 10.68
CA ASN A 176 9.14 23.27 11.65
C ASN A 176 9.16 22.69 13.07
N GLU A 177 10.11 23.15 13.89
CA GLU A 177 10.32 22.70 15.27
C GLU A 177 9.07 22.82 16.14
N THR A 178 8.25 23.87 15.94
CA THR A 178 6.99 24.05 16.71
C THR A 178 5.96 22.94 16.46
N ASN A 179 6.12 22.20 15.38
CA ASN A 179 5.25 21.08 15.01
C ASN A 179 5.87 19.73 15.33
N GLN A 180 7.13 19.66 15.73
CA GLN A 180 7.79 18.43 16.14
C GLN A 180 7.30 18.00 17.52
N LEU A 181 6.96 16.73 17.69
CA LEU A 181 6.37 16.19 18.91
C LEU A 181 7.20 15.09 19.55
N GLY A 182 7.86 14.29 18.75
CA GLY A 182 8.69 13.17 19.17
C GLY A 182 10.18 13.52 19.16
N ASP A 183 11.01 12.50 19.27
CA ASP A 183 12.47 12.64 19.23
C ASP A 183 12.98 12.86 17.80
N PHE A 184 13.66 14.00 17.59
CA PHE A 184 14.29 14.39 16.33
C PHE A 184 15.84 14.34 16.40
N THR A 185 16.38 13.47 17.25
CA THR A 185 17.84 13.31 17.40
C THR A 185 18.49 13.11 16.01
N LYS A 186 19.53 13.90 15.77
CA LYS A 186 20.28 13.86 14.51
C LYS A 186 21.04 12.53 14.38
N VAL A 187 20.89 11.92 13.22
CA VAL A 187 21.61 10.69 12.81
C VAL A 187 22.54 11.05 11.66
N ASP A 188 23.69 10.37 11.57
CA ASP A 188 24.66 10.60 10.49
C ASP A 188 23.98 10.52 9.11
N ASN A 189 23.97 11.63 8.40
CA ASN A 189 23.33 11.77 7.07
C ASN A 189 23.93 10.86 5.99
N ARG A 190 25.13 10.31 6.19
CA ARG A 190 25.76 9.34 5.29
C ARG A 190 25.12 7.96 5.42
N SER A 191 24.53 7.65 6.59
CA SER A 191 23.84 6.40 6.82
C SER A 191 22.48 6.34 6.12
N LEU A 192 21.93 5.14 5.88
CA LEU A 192 20.59 4.96 5.33
C LEU A 192 19.52 5.53 6.26
N ALA A 193 19.68 5.34 7.57
CA ALA A 193 18.79 5.91 8.56
C ALA A 193 18.80 7.45 8.54
N GLY A 194 19.97 8.06 8.40
CA GLY A 194 20.11 9.52 8.29
C GLY A 194 19.49 10.08 7.01
N ARG A 195 19.75 9.46 5.86
CA ARG A 195 19.13 9.85 4.57
C ARG A 195 17.60 9.77 4.63
N ARG A 196 17.07 8.71 5.22
CA ARG A 196 15.62 8.51 5.43
C ARG A 196 15.00 9.62 6.28
N ARG A 197 15.69 10.01 7.38
CA ARG A 197 15.24 11.10 8.25
C ARG A 197 15.37 12.47 7.60
N LYS A 198 16.41 12.70 6.81
CA LYS A 198 16.56 13.90 6.00
C LYS A 198 15.41 14.03 4.98
N MET A 199 15.09 12.96 4.26
CA MET A 199 13.96 12.92 3.34
C MET A 199 12.64 13.23 4.07
N ALA A 200 12.46 12.72 5.29
CA ALA A 200 11.25 12.94 6.08
C ALA A 200 10.93 14.41 6.37
N VAL A 201 11.95 15.25 6.54
CA VAL A 201 11.77 16.69 6.83
C VAL A 201 11.96 17.57 5.58
N THR A 202 12.15 16.97 4.41
CA THR A 202 12.19 17.68 3.13
C THR A 202 10.77 18.02 2.67
N LYS A 203 10.61 19.09 1.88
CA LYS A 203 9.30 19.49 1.35
C LYS A 203 8.68 18.41 0.49
N ALA A 204 7.40 18.13 0.66
CA ALA A 204 6.70 17.07 -0.05
C ALA A 204 6.84 17.09 -1.58
N PRO A 205 6.79 18.24 -2.30
CA PRO A 205 7.04 18.28 -3.75
C PRO A 205 8.46 17.84 -4.15
N ASP A 206 9.47 18.14 -3.33
CA ASP A 206 10.84 17.72 -3.61
C ASP A 206 11.03 16.22 -3.34
N VAL A 207 10.40 15.70 -2.27
CA VAL A 207 10.38 14.25 -1.98
C VAL A 207 9.65 13.48 -3.08
N LEU A 208 8.54 14.02 -3.60
CA LEU A 208 7.82 13.46 -4.75
C LEU A 208 8.79 13.23 -5.94
N LEU A 209 9.55 14.26 -6.29
CA LEU A 209 10.52 14.19 -7.39
C LEU A 209 11.65 13.19 -7.09
N GLU A 210 12.11 13.12 -5.84
CA GLU A 210 13.12 12.15 -5.41
C GLU A 210 12.60 10.71 -5.52
N LEU A 211 11.38 10.44 -5.06
CA LEU A 211 10.74 9.12 -5.18
C LEU A 211 10.52 8.71 -6.63
N LEU A 212 10.05 9.65 -7.46
CA LEU A 212 9.83 9.42 -8.90
C LEU A 212 11.15 9.12 -9.62
N ASN A 213 12.17 9.96 -9.41
CA ASN A 213 13.49 9.76 -10.00
C ASN A 213 14.12 8.43 -9.54
N TYR A 214 13.93 8.06 -8.28
CA TYR A 214 14.40 6.78 -7.76
C TYR A 214 13.73 5.59 -8.46
N ALA A 215 12.43 5.66 -8.71
CA ALA A 215 11.68 4.63 -9.42
C ALA A 215 12.11 4.53 -10.90
N VAL A 216 12.22 5.66 -11.61
CA VAL A 216 12.66 5.70 -13.01
C VAL A 216 14.08 5.14 -13.16
N ASN A 217 15.01 5.53 -12.29
CA ASN A 217 16.38 5.01 -12.30
C ASN A 217 16.47 3.51 -11.93
N ALA A 218 15.49 2.97 -11.21
CA ALA A 218 15.39 1.53 -10.95
C ALA A 218 14.81 0.76 -12.15
N GLY A 219 14.30 1.43 -13.18
CA GLY A 219 13.76 0.85 -14.41
C GLY A 219 12.24 0.74 -14.46
N HIS A 220 11.52 1.45 -13.57
CA HIS A 220 10.07 1.64 -13.71
C HIS A 220 9.77 2.59 -14.86
N SER A 221 8.69 2.34 -15.58
CA SER A 221 8.19 3.19 -16.67
C SER A 221 6.70 3.41 -16.54
N ALA A 222 6.25 4.58 -16.99
CA ALA A 222 4.84 4.91 -17.19
C ALA A 222 4.74 6.06 -18.21
N LYS A 223 3.58 6.20 -18.85
CA LYS A 223 3.33 7.29 -19.83
C LYS A 223 3.05 8.62 -19.13
N TYR A 224 2.39 8.59 -17.98
CA TYR A 224 1.91 9.79 -17.28
C TYR A 224 2.16 9.72 -15.78
N VAL A 225 2.32 10.89 -15.16
CA VAL A 225 2.38 11.08 -13.70
C VAL A 225 1.11 11.80 -13.26
N LEU A 226 0.35 11.17 -12.36
CA LEU A 226 -0.92 11.69 -11.84
C LEU A 226 -0.77 12.12 -10.39
N PHE A 227 -1.28 13.29 -10.05
CA PHE A 227 -1.37 13.77 -8.68
C PHE A 227 -2.50 14.80 -8.51
N ASP A 228 -2.81 15.12 -7.26
CA ASP A 228 -3.83 16.10 -6.92
C ASP A 228 -3.32 17.55 -6.98
N SER A 229 -4.19 18.49 -6.65
CA SER A 229 -3.88 19.92 -6.67
C SER A 229 -2.82 20.35 -5.64
N TRP A 230 -2.56 19.54 -4.60
CA TRP A 230 -1.57 19.86 -3.58
C TRP A 230 -0.14 19.89 -4.14
N PHE A 231 0.17 18.95 -5.03
CA PHE A 231 1.47 18.83 -5.67
C PHE A 231 1.57 19.60 -7.00
N SER A 232 0.43 20.11 -7.51
CA SER A 232 0.33 20.75 -8.83
C SER A 232 0.83 22.20 -8.79
N ASN A 233 2.14 22.35 -8.87
CA ASN A 233 2.78 23.64 -9.09
C ASN A 233 3.65 23.62 -10.36
N PRO A 234 3.86 24.77 -11.03
CA PRO A 234 4.62 24.83 -12.28
C PRO A 234 5.99 24.17 -12.21
N ASN A 235 6.74 24.40 -11.15
CA ASN A 235 8.09 23.83 -10.97
C ASN A 235 8.08 22.31 -10.91
N THR A 236 7.13 21.70 -10.21
CA THR A 236 6.98 20.23 -10.17
C THR A 236 6.68 19.68 -11.57
N ILE A 237 5.77 20.32 -12.32
CA ILE A 237 5.39 19.90 -13.67
C ILE A 237 6.59 20.00 -14.63
N LEU A 238 7.38 21.09 -14.56
CA LEU A 238 8.58 21.27 -15.36
C LEU A 238 9.62 20.20 -15.08
N LYS A 239 9.93 19.94 -13.81
CA LYS A 239 10.89 18.90 -13.40
C LYS A 239 10.47 17.50 -13.81
N ILE A 240 9.17 17.18 -13.81
CA ILE A 240 8.65 15.91 -14.33
C ILE A 240 8.88 15.83 -15.84
N LYS A 241 8.69 16.93 -16.56
CA LYS A 241 8.94 16.98 -18.01
C LYS A 241 10.42 16.80 -18.35
N GLU A 242 11.33 17.31 -17.53
CA GLU A 242 12.77 17.07 -17.63
C GLU A 242 13.15 15.59 -17.49
N MET A 243 12.34 14.80 -16.79
CA MET A 243 12.48 13.34 -16.69
C MET A 243 11.86 12.60 -17.90
N ASN A 244 11.47 13.31 -18.97
CA ASN A 244 10.77 12.78 -20.14
C ASN A 244 9.39 12.13 -19.84
N LEU A 245 8.74 12.57 -18.75
CA LEU A 245 7.41 12.12 -18.36
C LEU A 245 6.38 13.21 -18.61
N ASN A 246 5.15 12.81 -18.93
CA ASN A 246 4.02 13.73 -19.05
C ASN A 246 3.23 13.77 -17.73
N THR A 247 2.69 14.93 -17.42
CA THR A 247 1.86 15.14 -16.22
C THR A 247 0.41 15.25 -16.60
N ILE A 248 -0.46 14.58 -15.85
CA ILE A 248 -1.92 14.86 -15.83
C ILE A 248 -2.31 15.08 -14.36
N ALA A 249 -2.64 16.32 -14.01
CA ALA A 249 -2.84 16.68 -12.61
C ALA A 249 -4.01 17.65 -12.40
N MET A 250 -4.63 17.63 -11.23
CA MET A 250 -5.61 18.66 -10.87
C MET A 250 -4.91 19.99 -10.64
N VAL A 251 -5.40 21.04 -11.26
CA VAL A 251 -4.86 22.38 -11.12
C VAL A 251 -5.18 22.97 -9.74
N LYS A 252 -4.17 23.49 -9.07
CA LYS A 252 -4.37 24.26 -7.83
C LYS A 252 -4.98 25.62 -8.15
N ILE A 253 -6.18 25.86 -7.67
CA ILE A 253 -6.84 27.17 -7.79
C ILE A 253 -6.16 28.17 -6.85
N SER A 254 -5.32 29.04 -7.39
CA SER A 254 -4.57 30.05 -6.63
C SER A 254 -4.35 31.29 -7.48
N SER A 255 -4.38 32.46 -6.87
CA SER A 255 -4.01 33.73 -7.52
C SER A 255 -2.51 33.84 -7.81
N LYS A 256 -1.69 33.07 -7.08
CA LYS A 256 -0.21 33.09 -7.21
C LYS A 256 0.30 32.20 -8.36
N ILE A 257 -0.52 31.28 -8.87
CA ILE A 257 -0.15 30.39 -9.98
C ILE A 257 -0.76 30.94 -11.26
N THR A 258 0.10 31.29 -12.20
CA THR A 258 -0.28 31.86 -13.50
C THR A 258 0.26 31.04 -14.65
N TYR A 259 -0.47 31.04 -15.75
CA TYR A 259 -0.14 30.40 -17.01
C TYR A 259 -0.07 31.47 -18.11
N GLU A 260 0.75 31.27 -19.11
CA GLU A 260 0.71 32.11 -20.31
C GLU A 260 -0.47 31.64 -21.19
N TYR A 261 -1.41 32.54 -21.40
CA TYR A 261 -2.61 32.32 -22.20
C TYR A 261 -2.84 33.55 -23.09
N GLU A 262 -2.89 33.37 -24.41
CA GLU A 262 -3.07 34.44 -25.40
C GLU A 262 -2.12 35.65 -25.16
N GLY A 263 -0.84 35.34 -24.90
CA GLY A 263 0.20 36.36 -24.67
C GLY A 263 0.14 37.07 -23.31
N SER A 264 -0.77 36.67 -22.42
CA SER A 264 -0.94 37.27 -21.11
C SER A 264 -0.74 36.24 -19.99
N ARG A 265 -0.22 36.70 -18.84
CA ARG A 265 -0.08 35.86 -17.63
C ARG A 265 -1.36 35.91 -16.79
N LEU A 266 -2.10 34.82 -16.78
CA LEU A 266 -3.40 34.74 -16.14
C LEU A 266 -3.46 33.53 -15.18
N ASN A 267 -4.15 33.68 -14.05
CA ASN A 267 -4.49 32.55 -13.21
C ASN A 267 -5.70 31.78 -13.78
N ILE A 268 -5.89 30.55 -13.29
CA ILE A 268 -6.94 29.67 -13.87
C ILE A 268 -8.36 30.25 -13.75
N LYS A 269 -8.68 31.04 -12.71
CA LYS A 269 -9.99 31.69 -12.59
C LYS A 269 -10.19 32.76 -13.65
N GLN A 270 -9.16 33.55 -13.95
CA GLN A 270 -9.18 34.56 -15.02
C GLN A 270 -9.33 33.91 -16.41
N ILE A 271 -8.58 32.85 -16.66
CA ILE A 271 -8.72 32.07 -17.91
C ILE A 271 -10.14 31.53 -18.01
N TYR A 272 -10.65 30.90 -16.96
CA TYR A 272 -12.00 30.36 -16.94
C TYR A 272 -13.05 31.46 -17.19
N SER A 273 -12.95 32.63 -16.56
CA SER A 273 -13.93 33.71 -16.72
C SER A 273 -13.96 34.33 -18.12
N ARG A 274 -12.81 34.44 -18.79
CA ARG A 274 -12.68 35.02 -20.14
C ARG A 274 -13.28 34.17 -21.23
N ASN A 275 -13.37 32.84 -21.03
CA ASN A 275 -13.80 31.92 -22.05
C ASN A 275 -15.28 31.55 -21.97
N ARG A 276 -15.93 31.32 -23.12
CA ARG A 276 -17.28 30.75 -23.18
C ARG A 276 -17.26 29.28 -22.80
N LYS A 277 -18.18 28.86 -21.91
CA LYS A 277 -18.29 27.48 -21.46
C LYS A 277 -19.22 26.67 -22.34
N ARG A 278 -18.90 25.40 -22.56
CA ARG A 278 -19.80 24.44 -23.20
C ARG A 278 -21.03 24.21 -22.35
N ARG A 279 -22.19 24.12 -22.98
CA ARG A 279 -23.49 23.88 -22.34
C ARG A 279 -23.94 22.44 -22.56
N GLY A 280 -25.00 22.03 -21.87
CA GLY A 280 -25.62 20.73 -22.05
C GLY A 280 -24.87 19.58 -21.40
N ARG A 281 -24.91 18.40 -22.04
CA ARG A 281 -24.34 17.13 -21.50
C ARG A 281 -22.85 16.94 -21.79
N SER A 282 -22.13 17.99 -22.19
CA SER A 282 -20.68 17.88 -22.45
C SER A 282 -19.93 17.38 -21.21
N ARG A 283 -18.98 16.48 -21.41
CA ARG A 283 -18.12 15.94 -20.32
C ARG A 283 -17.25 17.01 -19.69
N TYR A 284 -16.86 18.03 -20.45
CA TYR A 284 -16.07 19.15 -19.96
C TYR A 284 -16.73 20.51 -20.28
N LEU A 285 -16.36 21.52 -19.52
CA LEU A 285 -16.89 22.89 -19.63
C LEU A 285 -16.06 23.77 -20.56
N LEU A 286 -14.74 23.60 -20.51
CA LEU A 286 -13.76 24.40 -21.22
C LEU A 286 -12.50 23.58 -21.46
N SER A 287 -11.87 23.76 -22.62
CA SER A 287 -10.52 23.28 -22.93
C SER A 287 -9.73 24.44 -23.50
N VAL A 288 -8.53 24.68 -23.00
CA VAL A 288 -7.63 25.75 -23.45
C VAL A 288 -6.18 25.28 -23.44
N ASP A 289 -5.42 25.75 -24.42
CA ASP A 289 -3.99 25.56 -24.47
C ASP A 289 -3.28 26.71 -23.77
N VAL A 290 -2.32 26.38 -22.93
CA VAL A 290 -1.54 27.32 -22.11
C VAL A 290 -0.06 26.96 -22.16
N LYS A 291 0.80 27.87 -21.69
CA LYS A 291 2.17 27.51 -21.36
C LYS A 291 2.42 27.56 -19.84
N VAL A 292 3.07 26.54 -19.34
CA VAL A 292 3.51 26.40 -17.93
C VAL A 292 4.98 26.80 -17.85
N GLY A 293 5.36 27.55 -16.81
CA GLY A 293 6.72 28.07 -16.66
C GLY A 293 6.81 29.56 -17.01
N LYS A 294 7.91 30.20 -16.71
CA LYS A 294 8.09 31.66 -16.93
C LYS A 294 8.61 32.02 -18.32
N GLY A 295 9.15 31.04 -19.05
CA GLY A 295 9.82 31.28 -20.34
C GLY A 295 11.18 31.96 -20.22
N THR A 296 11.83 31.85 -19.07
CA THR A 296 13.20 32.31 -18.80
C THR A 296 14.21 31.17 -19.02
N LYS A 297 15.52 31.49 -19.05
CA LYS A 297 16.56 30.45 -19.14
C LYS A 297 16.49 29.43 -17.98
N ASP A 298 16.19 29.92 -16.78
CA ASP A 298 16.14 29.12 -15.56
C ASP A 298 14.80 28.40 -15.35
N GLU A 299 13.75 28.87 -16.01
CA GLU A 299 12.40 28.28 -15.95
C GLU A 299 11.77 28.32 -17.34
N PRO A 300 12.10 27.34 -18.20
CA PRO A 300 11.53 27.25 -19.55
C PRO A 300 10.02 27.10 -19.50
N SER A 301 9.34 27.53 -20.55
CA SER A 301 7.91 27.28 -20.67
C SER A 301 7.64 26.07 -21.55
N ILE A 302 6.69 25.24 -21.14
CA ILE A 302 6.24 24.08 -21.89
C ILE A 302 4.73 24.21 -22.23
N PRO A 303 4.27 23.71 -23.38
CA PRO A 303 2.87 23.69 -23.71
C PRO A 303 2.12 22.72 -22.80
N ALA A 304 0.89 23.07 -22.47
CA ALA A 304 -0.03 22.22 -21.71
C ALA A 304 -1.48 22.56 -22.07
N LYS A 305 -2.35 21.57 -21.97
CA LYS A 305 -3.79 21.70 -22.13
C LYS A 305 -4.46 21.73 -20.76
N ILE A 306 -5.37 22.67 -20.52
CA ILE A 306 -6.19 22.71 -19.31
C ILE A 306 -7.63 22.37 -19.66
N VAL A 307 -8.17 21.34 -19.06
CA VAL A 307 -9.55 20.88 -19.24
C VAL A 307 -10.34 21.14 -17.96
N CYS A 308 -11.36 22.00 -18.04
CA CYS A 308 -12.24 22.30 -16.91
C CYS A 308 -13.46 21.38 -16.93
N VAL A 309 -13.72 20.70 -15.82
CA VAL A 309 -14.83 19.75 -15.65
C VAL A 309 -15.78 20.20 -14.54
N ARG A 310 -17.03 19.72 -14.57
CA ARG A 310 -18.00 19.96 -13.49
C ARG A 310 -17.55 19.24 -12.22
N ASN A 311 -17.63 19.92 -11.10
CA ASN A 311 -17.44 19.27 -9.82
C ASN A 311 -18.69 18.43 -9.49
N ARG A 312 -18.54 17.11 -9.37
CA ARG A 312 -19.65 16.19 -9.05
C ARG A 312 -20.21 16.40 -7.66
N SER A 313 -19.35 16.77 -6.72
CA SER A 313 -19.71 16.99 -5.32
C SER A 313 -20.36 18.36 -5.08
N ASN A 314 -20.07 19.35 -5.92
CA ASN A 314 -20.65 20.68 -5.86
C ASN A 314 -20.97 21.18 -7.26
N LYS A 315 -22.22 21.06 -7.67
CA LYS A 315 -22.70 21.42 -9.05
C LYS A 315 -22.47 22.89 -9.43
N LYS A 316 -22.25 23.78 -8.45
CA LYS A 316 -21.97 25.21 -8.68
C LYS A 316 -20.47 25.48 -8.92
N ASP A 317 -19.62 24.47 -8.72
CA ASP A 317 -18.18 24.58 -8.78
C ASP A 317 -17.61 23.76 -9.96
N TRP A 318 -16.36 24.00 -10.26
CA TRP A 318 -15.63 23.34 -11.33
C TRP A 318 -14.22 22.99 -10.89
N LEU A 319 -13.66 21.98 -11.53
CA LEU A 319 -12.29 21.52 -11.35
C LEU A 319 -11.55 21.67 -12.68
N ALA A 320 -10.24 21.86 -12.62
CA ALA A 320 -9.40 21.93 -13.82
C ALA A 320 -8.33 20.85 -13.77
N ILE A 321 -8.10 20.18 -14.88
CA ILE A 321 -7.06 19.16 -15.06
C ILE A 321 -6.08 19.72 -16.10
N ILE A 322 -4.80 19.74 -15.75
CA ILE A 322 -3.71 20.10 -16.66
C ILE A 322 -3.06 18.86 -17.22
N CYS A 323 -2.74 18.88 -18.51
CA CYS A 323 -2.03 17.82 -19.22
C CYS A 323 -0.89 18.40 -20.05
N THR A 324 0.31 17.83 -19.93
CA THR A 324 1.48 18.26 -20.71
C THR A 324 1.67 17.45 -22.02
N ASP A 325 0.80 16.47 -22.26
CA ASP A 325 0.71 15.77 -23.54
C ASP A 325 -0.39 16.42 -24.40
N MET A 326 0.04 17.17 -25.41
CA MET A 326 -0.86 17.91 -26.29
C MET A 326 -1.59 17.01 -27.28
N SER A 327 -1.18 15.75 -27.45
CA SER A 327 -1.79 14.80 -28.38
C SER A 327 -3.09 14.19 -27.87
N LEU A 328 -3.31 14.23 -26.54
CA LEU A 328 -4.49 13.65 -25.93
C LEU A 328 -5.75 14.49 -26.16
N SER A 329 -6.87 13.81 -26.42
CA SER A 329 -8.19 14.40 -26.37
C SER A 329 -8.61 14.72 -24.92
N GLU A 330 -9.56 15.63 -24.77
CA GLU A 330 -10.09 16.02 -23.45
C GLU A 330 -10.73 14.84 -22.72
N ASP A 331 -11.42 13.97 -23.44
CA ASP A 331 -12.06 12.77 -22.88
C ASP A 331 -11.01 11.76 -22.37
N GLU A 332 -9.89 11.60 -23.07
CA GLU A 332 -8.78 10.76 -22.65
C GLU A 332 -8.08 11.33 -21.40
N ILE A 333 -7.83 12.64 -21.36
CA ILE A 333 -7.27 13.31 -20.20
C ILE A 333 -8.12 13.05 -18.97
N ILE A 334 -9.45 13.20 -19.08
CA ILE A 334 -10.39 12.95 -17.99
C ILE A 334 -10.37 11.46 -17.58
N ARG A 335 -10.37 10.55 -18.56
CA ARG A 335 -10.35 9.10 -18.34
C ARG A 335 -9.07 8.65 -17.63
N ILE A 336 -7.93 9.12 -18.11
CA ILE A 336 -6.62 8.76 -17.53
C ILE A 336 -6.49 9.34 -16.12
N TYR A 337 -6.89 10.60 -15.90
CA TYR A 337 -6.87 11.21 -14.57
C TYR A 337 -7.74 10.43 -13.56
N GLY A 338 -8.82 9.83 -14.03
CA GLY A 338 -9.70 8.99 -13.21
C GLY A 338 -8.96 7.82 -12.53
N LYS A 339 -7.88 7.30 -13.12
CA LYS A 339 -7.04 6.24 -12.52
C LYS A 339 -6.40 6.66 -11.19
N ARG A 340 -6.26 7.97 -10.93
CA ARG A 340 -5.74 8.48 -9.65
C ARG A 340 -6.53 7.95 -8.45
N TRP A 341 -7.83 7.67 -8.61
CA TRP A 341 -8.66 7.13 -7.54
C TRP A 341 -8.16 5.81 -6.95
N ASN A 342 -7.41 5.04 -7.71
CA ASN A 342 -6.87 3.75 -7.25
C ASN A 342 -5.98 3.89 -6.01
N ILE A 343 -5.28 5.02 -5.83
CA ILE A 343 -4.43 5.24 -4.64
C ILE A 343 -5.28 5.48 -3.37
N GLU A 344 -6.46 6.06 -3.50
CA GLU A 344 -7.39 6.24 -2.37
C GLU A 344 -7.94 4.90 -1.90
N VAL A 345 -8.30 4.01 -2.84
CA VAL A 345 -8.69 2.63 -2.56
C VAL A 345 -7.55 1.87 -1.88
N PHE A 346 -6.32 2.00 -2.39
CA PHE A 346 -5.12 1.43 -1.78
C PHE A 346 -4.95 1.88 -0.32
N PHE A 347 -4.99 3.19 -0.05
CA PHE A 347 -4.86 3.69 1.33
C PHE A 347 -5.98 3.19 2.25
N LYS A 348 -7.21 3.12 1.75
CA LYS A 348 -8.34 2.57 2.49
C LYS A 348 -8.09 1.11 2.86
N THR A 349 -7.69 0.29 1.90
CA THR A 349 -7.36 -1.13 2.10
C THR A 349 -6.21 -1.30 3.11
N CYS A 350 -5.12 -0.55 2.95
CA CYS A 350 -3.99 -0.61 3.87
C CYS A 350 -4.37 -0.27 5.32
N LYS A 351 -5.23 0.73 5.52
CA LYS A 351 -5.65 1.19 6.85
C LYS A 351 -6.68 0.27 7.50
N SER A 352 -7.67 -0.21 6.72
CA SER A 352 -8.78 -1.00 7.25
C SER A 352 -8.48 -2.49 7.36
N LEU A 353 -7.73 -3.06 6.39
CA LEU A 353 -7.51 -4.50 6.30
C LEU A 353 -6.06 -4.88 6.62
N LEU A 354 -5.06 -4.24 5.99
CA LEU A 354 -3.66 -4.62 6.13
C LEU A 354 -2.97 -4.08 7.40
N GLN A 355 -3.75 -3.55 8.34
CA GLN A 355 -3.34 -3.11 9.66
C GLN A 355 -2.19 -2.06 9.65
N LEU A 356 -2.17 -1.20 8.63
CA LEU A 356 -1.15 -0.15 8.51
C LEU A 356 -1.00 0.70 9.79
N ARG A 357 -2.11 1.01 10.48
CA ARG A 357 -2.13 1.89 11.65
C ARG A 357 -2.04 1.15 12.98
N THR A 358 -2.49 -0.09 13.04
CA THR A 358 -2.81 -0.81 14.29
C THR A 358 -1.79 -1.87 14.68
N GLU A 359 -1.11 -2.50 13.73
CA GLU A 359 -0.22 -3.63 14.03
C GLU A 359 1.16 -3.21 14.59
N CYS A 360 1.68 -2.05 14.21
CA CYS A 360 3.01 -1.62 14.63
C CYS A 360 2.94 -0.62 15.79
N HIS A 361 3.29 -1.06 16.98
CA HIS A 361 3.37 -0.21 18.17
C HIS A 361 4.78 0.33 18.46
N SER A 362 5.74 0.14 17.57
CA SER A 362 7.10 0.63 17.73
C SER A 362 7.16 2.16 17.78
N LEU A 363 8.08 2.66 18.60
CA LEU A 363 8.39 4.09 18.69
C LEU A 363 9.51 4.51 17.74
N SER A 364 10.22 3.55 17.15
CA SER A 364 11.33 3.78 16.23
C SER A 364 10.82 4.15 14.82
N TYR A 365 11.37 5.20 14.25
CA TYR A 365 11.09 5.61 12.89
C TYR A 365 11.51 4.54 11.86
N ASP A 366 12.61 3.81 12.14
CA ASP A 366 13.09 2.72 11.27
C ASP A 366 12.11 1.54 11.27
N ALA A 367 11.57 1.17 12.44
CA ALA A 367 10.57 0.10 12.53
C ALA A 367 9.23 0.49 11.88
N LEU A 368 8.82 1.75 11.98
CA LEU A 368 7.63 2.25 11.28
C LEU A 368 7.82 2.18 9.77
N THR A 369 9.00 2.54 9.27
CA THR A 369 9.34 2.42 7.84
C THR A 369 9.35 0.95 7.39
N ALA A 370 9.93 0.06 8.19
CA ALA A 370 9.90 -1.39 7.92
C ALA A 370 8.47 -1.92 7.83
N HIS A 371 7.63 -1.51 8.78
CA HIS A 371 6.23 -1.92 8.78
C HIS A 371 5.48 -1.46 7.53
N VAL A 372 5.61 -0.20 7.12
CA VAL A 372 4.98 0.32 5.90
C VAL A 372 5.46 -0.47 4.67
N ALA A 373 6.76 -0.77 4.58
CA ALA A 373 7.31 -1.57 3.47
C ALA A 373 6.69 -2.98 3.42
N ILE A 374 6.45 -3.60 4.56
CA ILE A 374 5.81 -4.92 4.63
C ILE A 374 4.33 -4.84 4.28
N VAL A 375 3.62 -3.78 4.69
CA VAL A 375 2.23 -3.54 4.27
C VAL A 375 2.14 -3.35 2.75
N PHE A 376 3.10 -2.66 2.13
CA PHE A 376 3.17 -2.56 0.67
C PHE A 376 3.38 -3.94 0.01
N ALA A 377 4.27 -4.76 0.58
CA ALA A 377 4.46 -6.13 0.10
C ALA A 377 3.20 -6.99 0.23
N ARG A 378 2.43 -6.84 1.33
CA ARG A 378 1.11 -7.49 1.50
C ARG A 378 0.14 -7.08 0.40
N TYR A 379 0.07 -5.80 0.10
CA TYR A 379 -0.80 -5.31 -0.97
C TYR A 379 -0.39 -5.87 -2.33
N MET A 380 0.92 -5.89 -2.64
CA MET A 380 1.44 -6.50 -3.88
C MET A 380 1.09 -7.99 -3.97
N TYR A 381 1.24 -8.74 -2.88
CA TYR A 381 0.85 -10.14 -2.81
C TYR A 381 -0.64 -10.33 -3.16
N LEU A 382 -1.53 -9.56 -2.51
CA LEU A 382 -2.97 -9.65 -2.77
C LEU A 382 -3.34 -9.23 -4.21
N SER A 383 -2.66 -8.23 -4.77
CA SER A 383 -2.87 -7.81 -6.16
C SER A 383 -2.46 -8.90 -7.17
N VAL A 384 -1.34 -9.59 -6.90
CA VAL A 384 -0.90 -10.74 -7.73
C VAL A 384 -1.88 -11.91 -7.59
N TYR A 385 -2.28 -12.23 -6.37
CA TYR A 385 -3.24 -13.29 -6.09
C TYR A 385 -4.55 -13.06 -6.84
N GLN A 386 -5.11 -11.86 -6.74
CA GLN A 386 -6.34 -11.48 -7.44
C GLN A 386 -6.27 -11.68 -8.96
N ARG A 387 -5.14 -11.36 -9.56
CA ARG A 387 -4.97 -11.42 -11.02
C ARG A 387 -4.55 -12.80 -11.54
N LYS A 388 -3.89 -13.62 -10.70
CA LYS A 388 -3.41 -14.95 -11.08
C LYS A 388 -4.56 -15.87 -11.47
N ASP A 389 -5.63 -15.85 -10.69
CA ASP A 389 -6.77 -16.74 -10.84
C ASP A 389 -7.94 -16.09 -11.58
N GLN A 390 -7.73 -14.89 -12.18
CA GLN A 390 -8.79 -14.06 -12.77
C GLN A 390 -9.97 -13.84 -11.80
N ASP A 391 -9.64 -13.68 -10.54
CA ASP A 391 -10.59 -13.52 -9.46
C ASP A 391 -11.31 -12.16 -9.57
N GLU A 392 -12.61 -12.17 -9.73
CA GLU A 392 -13.44 -10.98 -9.85
C GLU A 392 -13.65 -10.25 -8.50
N ARG A 393 -13.30 -10.91 -7.39
CA ARG A 393 -13.40 -10.32 -6.06
C ARG A 393 -12.46 -9.13 -5.90
N THR A 394 -12.87 -8.17 -5.11
CA THR A 394 -12.00 -7.06 -4.70
C THR A 394 -10.91 -7.56 -3.74
N ILE A 395 -9.81 -6.82 -3.63
CA ILE A 395 -8.75 -7.12 -2.65
C ILE A 395 -9.30 -7.22 -1.22
N GLY A 396 -10.35 -6.43 -0.90
CA GLY A 396 -11.03 -6.51 0.38
C GLY A 396 -11.74 -7.84 0.59
N GLU A 397 -12.48 -8.31 -0.40
CA GLU A 397 -13.17 -9.62 -0.35
C GLU A 397 -12.18 -10.76 -0.26
N ILE A 398 -11.10 -10.74 -1.04
CA ILE A 398 -10.02 -11.74 -0.95
C ILE A 398 -9.40 -11.74 0.45
N PHE A 399 -9.14 -10.57 1.02
CA PHE A 399 -8.61 -10.48 2.38
C PHE A 399 -9.53 -11.15 3.40
N TYR A 400 -10.85 -10.92 3.32
CA TYR A 400 -11.81 -11.53 4.24
C TYR A 400 -11.92 -13.03 4.06
N VAL A 401 -11.84 -13.54 2.82
CA VAL A 401 -11.82 -14.99 2.57
C VAL A 401 -10.59 -15.62 3.23
N LEU A 402 -9.39 -15.12 2.95
CA LEU A 402 -8.15 -15.62 3.56
C LEU A 402 -8.18 -15.54 5.09
N LEU A 403 -8.78 -14.49 5.64
CA LEU A 403 -8.94 -14.32 7.08
C LEU A 403 -9.90 -15.36 7.68
N GLN A 404 -11.06 -15.57 7.06
CA GLN A 404 -12.04 -16.53 7.50
C GLN A 404 -11.50 -17.97 7.44
N GLU A 405 -10.79 -18.32 6.37
CA GLU A 405 -10.14 -19.61 6.23
C GLU A 405 -9.15 -19.89 7.37
N MET A 406 -8.34 -18.91 7.78
CA MET A 406 -7.43 -19.05 8.92
C MET A 406 -8.17 -19.17 10.26
N GLU A 407 -9.29 -18.49 10.44
CA GLU A 407 -10.12 -18.61 11.64
C GLU A 407 -10.76 -20.00 11.74
N ASP A 408 -11.27 -20.52 10.64
CA ASP A 408 -11.87 -21.85 10.57
C ASP A 408 -10.84 -22.96 10.89
N ILE A 409 -9.64 -22.88 10.33
CA ILE A 409 -8.52 -23.79 10.63
C ILE A 409 -8.14 -23.72 12.12
N THR A 410 -8.05 -22.51 12.68
CA THR A 410 -7.71 -22.34 14.09
C THR A 410 -8.79 -22.93 14.99
N PHE A 411 -10.06 -22.80 14.62
CA PHE A 411 -11.19 -23.39 15.33
C PHE A 411 -11.16 -24.92 15.25
N GLN A 412 -10.96 -25.49 14.08
CA GLN A 412 -10.87 -26.94 13.86
C GLN A 412 -9.72 -27.55 14.68
N HIS A 413 -8.53 -26.95 14.60
CA HIS A 413 -7.37 -27.40 15.36
C HIS A 413 -7.57 -27.32 16.87
N SER A 414 -8.19 -26.25 17.35
CA SER A 414 -8.53 -26.11 18.78
C SER A 414 -9.57 -27.14 19.23
N LEU A 415 -10.56 -27.41 18.39
CA LEU A 415 -11.57 -28.45 18.64
C LEU A 415 -10.92 -29.84 18.73
N PHE A 416 -10.02 -30.15 17.79
CA PHE A 416 -9.26 -31.41 17.79
C PHE A 416 -8.46 -31.60 19.08
N ILE A 417 -7.65 -30.63 19.48
CA ILE A 417 -6.86 -30.67 20.73
C ILE A 417 -7.76 -30.88 21.96
N LEU A 418 -8.91 -30.22 21.97
CA LEU A 418 -9.86 -30.30 23.09
C LEU A 418 -10.47 -31.71 23.19
N VAL A 419 -10.83 -32.30 22.07
CA VAL A 419 -11.36 -33.68 21.99
C VAL A 419 -10.27 -34.69 22.39
N GLU A 420 -9.04 -34.52 21.91
CA GLU A 420 -7.90 -35.38 22.25
C GLU A 420 -7.57 -35.33 23.76
N ALA A 421 -7.48 -34.13 24.34
CA ALA A 421 -7.25 -33.94 25.76
C ALA A 421 -8.36 -34.54 26.62
N MET A 422 -9.63 -34.38 26.21
CA MET A 422 -10.77 -34.93 26.91
C MET A 422 -10.78 -36.46 26.84
N THR A 423 -10.47 -37.05 25.69
CA THR A 423 -10.36 -38.49 25.49
C THR A 423 -9.25 -39.09 26.36
N ALA A 424 -8.07 -38.45 26.39
CA ALA A 424 -6.97 -38.87 27.26
C ALA A 424 -7.33 -38.81 28.75
N SER A 425 -8.04 -37.76 29.18
CA SER A 425 -8.50 -37.61 30.56
C SER A 425 -9.51 -38.69 30.96
N ILE A 426 -10.47 -39.00 30.07
CA ILE A 426 -11.48 -40.08 30.30
C ILE A 426 -10.75 -41.42 30.42
N LYS A 427 -9.82 -41.72 29.53
CA LYS A 427 -9.03 -42.94 29.57
C LYS A 427 -8.26 -43.10 30.88
N ASN A 428 -7.59 -42.05 31.33
CA ASN A 428 -6.79 -42.05 32.55
C ASN A 428 -7.60 -42.15 33.84
N ILE A 429 -8.77 -41.49 33.92
CA ILE A 429 -9.59 -41.44 35.14
C ILE A 429 -10.44 -42.69 35.28
N LEU A 430 -11.02 -43.19 34.17
CA LEU A 430 -11.96 -44.31 34.21
C LEU A 430 -11.28 -45.66 33.95
N HIS A 431 -9.97 -45.67 33.61
CA HIS A 431 -9.19 -46.91 33.30
C HIS A 431 -9.86 -47.81 32.25
N ILE A 432 -10.49 -47.18 31.23
CA ILE A 432 -11.22 -47.89 30.17
C ILE A 432 -10.26 -48.34 29.04
N THR A 433 -10.70 -49.38 28.30
CA THR A 433 -9.92 -49.90 27.16
C THR A 433 -10.01 -48.98 25.93
N ASP A 434 -9.13 -49.16 24.96
CA ASP A 434 -9.12 -48.39 23.73
C ASP A 434 -10.43 -48.61 22.93
N GLU A 435 -11.04 -49.79 22.97
CA GLU A 435 -12.30 -50.11 22.33
C GLU A 435 -13.48 -49.34 22.97
N GLN A 436 -13.46 -49.20 24.29
CA GLN A 436 -14.49 -48.41 25.01
C GLN A 436 -14.28 -46.88 24.75
N VAL A 437 -13.06 -46.43 24.60
CA VAL A 437 -12.77 -45.04 24.19
C VAL A 437 -13.31 -44.78 22.81
N GLU A 438 -13.13 -45.70 21.87
CA GLU A 438 -13.66 -45.56 20.50
C GLU A 438 -15.18 -45.53 20.45
N GLU A 439 -15.84 -46.32 21.27
CA GLU A 439 -17.30 -46.32 21.39
C GLU A 439 -17.84 -44.98 21.98
N ILE A 440 -17.18 -44.48 23.03
CA ILE A 440 -17.52 -43.17 23.62
C ILE A 440 -17.27 -42.07 22.58
N TYR A 441 -16.17 -42.12 21.81
CA TYR A 441 -15.89 -41.18 20.77
C TYR A 441 -16.94 -41.16 19.66
N LYS A 442 -17.41 -42.36 19.21
CA LYS A 442 -18.49 -42.46 18.23
C LYS A 442 -19.79 -41.87 18.72
N ASP A 443 -20.22 -42.19 19.97
CA ASP A 443 -21.42 -41.62 20.54
C ASP A 443 -21.33 -40.10 20.72
N PHE A 444 -20.18 -39.60 21.19
CA PHE A 444 -19.89 -38.18 21.29
C PHE A 444 -19.95 -37.46 19.93
N PHE A 445 -19.32 -38.05 18.91
CA PHE A 445 -19.29 -37.49 17.57
C PHE A 445 -20.69 -37.38 16.96
N PHE A 446 -21.51 -38.39 17.11
CA PHE A 446 -22.88 -38.36 16.60
C PHE A 446 -23.79 -37.36 17.33
N ARG A 447 -23.43 -36.94 18.54
CA ARG A 447 -24.20 -35.93 19.30
C ARG A 447 -23.77 -34.50 18.98
N LEU A 448 -22.67 -34.31 18.27
CA LEU A 448 -22.24 -32.97 17.87
C LEU A 448 -23.13 -32.39 16.77
N PRO A 449 -23.34 -31.08 16.74
CA PRO A 449 -23.97 -30.41 15.60
C PRO A 449 -23.22 -30.73 14.28
N GLU A 450 -23.98 -30.78 13.17
CA GLU A 450 -23.48 -31.19 11.85
C GLU A 450 -22.21 -30.43 11.43
N TYR A 451 -22.16 -29.11 11.63
CA TYR A 451 -21.00 -28.28 11.32
C TYR A 451 -19.73 -28.64 12.11
N MET A 452 -19.88 -29.19 13.33
CA MET A 452 -18.73 -29.68 14.13
C MET A 452 -18.30 -31.08 13.68
N GLN A 453 -19.23 -31.94 13.27
CA GLN A 453 -18.92 -33.24 12.69
C GLN A 453 -18.12 -33.06 11.39
N ASP A 454 -18.53 -32.15 10.53
CA ASP A 454 -17.84 -31.83 9.30
C ASP A 454 -16.42 -31.29 9.57
N ALA A 455 -16.25 -30.43 10.55
CA ALA A 455 -14.97 -29.89 10.95
C ALA A 455 -13.98 -30.98 11.44
N LEU A 456 -14.47 -31.98 12.16
CA LEU A 456 -13.64 -33.08 12.68
C LEU A 456 -13.36 -34.17 11.64
N THR A 457 -14.18 -34.33 10.60
CA THR A 457 -14.00 -35.34 9.55
C THR A 457 -13.13 -34.90 8.39
N SER A 458 -12.91 -33.60 8.22
CA SER A 458 -12.07 -33.08 7.13
C SER A 458 -10.60 -33.50 7.25
N ASP A 459 -10.08 -33.70 8.46
CA ASP A 459 -8.70 -34.14 8.70
C ASP A 459 -8.49 -35.69 8.52
N TYR A 460 -9.55 -36.48 8.57
CA TYR A 460 -9.44 -37.94 8.39
C TYR A 460 -9.32 -38.37 6.92
N LYS A 461 -9.47 -37.48 5.95
CA LYS A 461 -9.32 -37.79 4.51
C LYS A 461 -7.91 -37.54 3.95
N VAL A 462 -6.96 -37.10 4.78
CA VAL A 462 -5.60 -36.74 4.38
C VAL A 462 -4.53 -37.64 5.04
N ALA A 463 -4.91 -38.67 5.78
CA ALA A 463 -3.97 -39.66 6.34
C ALA A 463 -3.94 -40.95 5.51
#